data_d3670d423e82d9cac277bf9f352adea1
#
_entry.id   d3670d423e82d9cac277bf9f352adea1
#
_cell.length_a   1.000
_cell.length_b   1.000
_cell.length_c   1.000
_cell.angle_alpha   90.00
_cell.angle_beta   90.00
_cell.angle_gamma   90.00
#
_symmetry.space_group_name_H-M   'P 1'
#
loop_
_entity.id
_entity.type
_entity.pdbx_description
1 polymer ?
#
loop_
_entity_poly.entity_id
_entity_poly.type
_entity_poly.pdbx_seq_one_letter_code
_entity_poly.pdbx_strand_id
1 'polypeptide(L)'
;MKIPKPSKFTCQSCSGKARKQYQGLYDDRYGAKGKHDIYVCQHCGFGKTLPGITNKEIGKFYQKHYPLSQVDIKQLTNKPTIPNKLEAWLKGLNHTTHWQAKKGQKVLDIGSGSGRSLVEINSIGGKAYGVEPDPTGKSIAKKAKLNVFTGFIQDNPFPDQMFDLVTASQVLEHDPDPNSFVSACINKLDKNGQIILSFPNLNAFTRHLFQKRWIHWHVPYHLNFFTKKSIKLLAKKNNLRIKNLTTVTPNLWTVLQLQSILIGLPKEGAKNPLWPQAITKSKKPSSNHSKLLNFLRSATKIAETVIAIPNRILDQLLLGDSWLVTLEQNEK
;
A
#
# COMPACT_ATOMS: atom_id res chain seq x y z
N MET A 1 22.55 7.74 -17.13
CA MET A 1 23.03 6.36 -17.20
C MET A 1 21.88 5.52 -17.77
N LYS A 2 22.02 4.92 -18.95
CA LYS A 2 20.97 4.07 -19.56
C LYS A 2 20.99 2.73 -18.83
N ILE A 3 19.97 2.46 -18.00
CA ILE A 3 19.76 1.12 -17.41
C ILE A 3 19.45 0.16 -18.58
N PRO A 4 20.20 -0.93 -18.75
CA PRO A 4 19.96 -1.88 -19.85
C PRO A 4 18.54 -2.43 -19.71
N LYS A 5 17.78 -2.45 -20.81
CA LYS A 5 16.48 -3.11 -20.87
C LYS A 5 16.71 -4.61 -20.74
N PRO A 6 16.30 -5.28 -19.67
CA PRO A 6 16.47 -6.73 -19.58
C PRO A 6 15.55 -7.39 -20.60
N SER A 7 16.14 -8.05 -21.58
CA SER A 7 15.39 -8.87 -22.57
C SER A 7 14.77 -10.12 -21.95
N LYS A 8 15.25 -10.54 -20.79
CA LYS A 8 14.75 -11.67 -20.00
C LYS A 8 14.83 -11.33 -18.52
N PHE A 9 13.70 -11.32 -17.83
CA PHE A 9 13.64 -11.14 -16.39
C PHE A 9 13.36 -12.49 -15.73
N THR A 10 14.24 -12.87 -14.79
CA THR A 10 14.04 -14.04 -13.94
C THR A 10 13.25 -13.63 -12.71
N CYS A 11 12.20 -14.36 -12.39
CA CYS A 11 11.31 -14.07 -11.27
C CYS A 11 12.04 -14.22 -9.92
N GLN A 12 12.08 -13.15 -9.13
CA GLN A 12 12.69 -13.17 -7.79
C GLN A 12 11.94 -14.05 -6.78
N SER A 13 10.66 -14.38 -7.06
CA SER A 13 9.85 -15.24 -6.18
C SER A 13 10.12 -16.74 -6.40
N CYS A 14 10.28 -17.18 -7.67
CA CYS A 14 10.36 -18.61 -7.99
C CYS A 14 11.40 -18.99 -9.06
N SER A 15 12.26 -18.05 -9.46
CA SER A 15 13.28 -18.21 -10.51
C SER A 15 12.72 -18.59 -11.91
N GLY A 16 11.40 -18.58 -12.09
CA GLY A 16 10.75 -18.85 -13.38
C GLY A 16 10.93 -17.71 -14.37
N LYS A 17 10.67 -17.98 -15.66
CA LYS A 17 10.69 -16.96 -16.71
C LYS A 17 9.53 -15.97 -16.53
N ALA A 18 9.82 -14.68 -16.64
CA ALA A 18 8.80 -13.64 -16.67
C ALA A 18 8.71 -13.02 -18.07
N ARG A 19 7.49 -12.66 -18.48
CA ARG A 19 7.20 -11.98 -19.73
C ARG A 19 6.70 -10.56 -19.47
N LYS A 20 7.01 -9.67 -20.41
CA LYS A 20 6.44 -8.32 -20.42
C LYS A 20 4.95 -8.40 -20.69
N GLN A 21 4.16 -7.97 -19.71
CA GLN A 21 2.70 -7.94 -19.78
C GLN A 21 2.19 -6.60 -20.32
N TYR A 22 2.75 -5.50 -19.81
CA TYR A 22 2.41 -4.14 -20.23
C TYR A 22 3.68 -3.32 -20.46
N GLN A 23 3.61 -2.41 -21.42
CA GLN A 23 4.74 -1.56 -21.81
C GLN A 23 4.37 -0.09 -21.72
N GLY A 24 5.33 0.72 -21.26
CA GLY A 24 5.29 2.17 -21.36
C GLY A 24 4.28 2.83 -20.41
N LEU A 25 3.98 2.21 -19.26
CA LEU A 25 3.22 2.86 -18.20
C LEU A 25 4.05 4.00 -17.61
N TYR A 26 3.39 5.03 -17.12
CA TYR A 26 4.00 6.19 -16.48
C TYR A 26 3.20 6.61 -15.26
N ASP A 27 3.77 7.47 -14.41
CA ASP A 27 3.07 7.99 -13.24
C ASP A 27 1.86 8.83 -13.67
N ASP A 28 0.69 8.32 -13.43
CA ASP A 28 -0.59 8.93 -13.73
C ASP A 28 -1.18 9.75 -12.56
N ARG A 29 -0.39 9.98 -11.51
CA ARG A 29 -0.85 10.64 -10.28
C ARG A 29 -0.05 11.87 -9.89
N TYR A 30 1.23 11.69 -9.64
CA TYR A 30 2.06 12.70 -8.98
C TYR A 30 3.03 13.44 -9.91
N GLY A 31 3.07 13.03 -11.18
CA GLY A 31 3.82 13.70 -12.23
C GLY A 31 5.31 13.37 -12.24
N ALA A 32 5.70 12.20 -11.74
CA ALA A 32 7.05 11.69 -11.98
C ALA A 32 7.23 11.33 -13.45
N LYS A 33 8.36 11.73 -14.03
CA LYS A 33 8.70 11.41 -15.42
C LYS A 33 9.32 10.02 -15.51
N GLY A 34 9.08 9.33 -16.62
CA GLY A 34 9.66 8.05 -16.96
C GLY A 34 8.60 7.01 -17.32
N LYS A 35 9.04 6.06 -18.16
CA LYS A 35 8.19 4.95 -18.62
C LYS A 35 8.66 3.65 -18.01
N HIS A 36 7.71 2.83 -17.61
CA HIS A 36 7.92 1.58 -16.91
C HIS A 36 7.16 0.45 -17.59
N ASP A 37 7.74 -0.74 -17.56
CA ASP A 37 7.13 -1.95 -18.11
C ASP A 37 6.76 -2.89 -16.94
N ILE A 38 5.65 -3.60 -17.08
CA ILE A 38 5.25 -4.62 -16.12
C ILE A 38 5.61 -5.99 -16.70
N TYR A 39 6.37 -6.73 -15.93
CA TYR A 39 6.72 -8.12 -16.21
C TYR A 39 5.95 -9.03 -15.26
N VAL A 40 5.41 -10.13 -15.78
CA VAL A 40 4.68 -11.12 -14.98
C VAL A 40 5.29 -12.50 -15.19
N CYS A 41 5.56 -13.19 -14.09
CA CYS A 41 6.09 -14.54 -14.09
C CYS A 41 5.05 -15.54 -14.61
N GLN A 42 5.44 -16.36 -15.56
CA GLN A 42 4.58 -17.37 -16.17
C GLN A 42 4.27 -18.55 -15.23
N HIS A 43 5.14 -18.78 -14.24
CA HIS A 43 4.99 -19.90 -13.32
C HIS A 43 4.19 -19.53 -12.06
N CYS A 44 4.54 -18.43 -11.36
CA CYS A 44 3.88 -18.07 -10.11
C CYS A 44 2.99 -16.83 -10.20
N GLY A 45 2.98 -16.13 -11.34
CA GLY A 45 2.19 -14.92 -11.52
C GLY A 45 2.73 -13.68 -10.79
N PHE A 46 3.88 -13.74 -10.14
CA PHE A 46 4.50 -12.56 -9.51
C PHE A 46 4.80 -11.50 -10.57
N GLY A 47 4.39 -10.26 -10.29
CA GLY A 47 4.62 -9.12 -11.17
C GLY A 47 5.75 -8.22 -10.67
N LYS A 48 6.46 -7.57 -11.60
CA LYS A 48 7.54 -6.62 -11.30
C LYS A 48 7.48 -5.42 -12.24
N THR A 49 7.65 -4.21 -11.68
CA THR A 49 7.85 -2.96 -12.44
C THR A 49 9.33 -2.80 -12.79
N LEU A 50 9.62 -2.54 -14.07
CA LEU A 50 10.99 -2.29 -14.55
C LEU A 50 11.01 -1.10 -15.54
N PRO A 51 12.03 -0.19 -15.46
CA PRO A 51 12.98 -0.10 -14.35
C PRO A 51 12.28 0.23 -13.03
N GLY A 52 12.76 -0.34 -11.93
CA GLY A 52 12.29 -0.04 -10.57
C GLY A 52 13.08 1.11 -9.95
N ILE A 53 12.70 1.50 -8.73
CA ILE A 53 13.41 2.44 -7.88
C ILE A 53 14.23 1.66 -6.86
N THR A 54 15.46 2.09 -6.60
CA THR A 54 16.33 1.47 -5.57
C THR A 54 16.08 2.07 -4.18
N ASN A 55 16.48 1.36 -3.11
CA ASN A 55 16.37 1.88 -1.73
C ASN A 55 17.10 3.22 -1.55
N LYS A 56 18.21 3.45 -2.26
CA LYS A 56 18.95 4.71 -2.20
C LYS A 56 18.19 5.89 -2.82
N GLU A 57 17.34 5.62 -3.78
CA GLU A 57 16.58 6.63 -4.51
C GLU A 57 15.19 6.87 -3.90
N ILE A 58 14.64 5.86 -3.22
CA ILE A 58 13.23 5.85 -2.81
C ILE A 58 12.90 7.02 -1.88
N GLY A 59 13.73 7.31 -0.88
CA GLY A 59 13.51 8.41 0.07
C GLY A 59 13.42 9.77 -0.63
N LYS A 60 14.41 10.09 -1.50
CA LYS A 60 14.41 11.33 -2.27
C LYS A 60 13.25 11.41 -3.26
N PHE A 61 12.89 10.28 -3.83
CA PHE A 61 11.79 10.18 -4.78
C PHE A 61 10.45 10.44 -4.10
N TYR A 62 10.24 9.86 -2.91
CA TYR A 62 9.03 10.10 -2.11
C TYR A 62 8.94 11.56 -1.67
N GLN A 63 10.00 12.15 -1.12
CA GLN A 63 10.01 13.57 -0.74
C GLN A 63 9.63 14.51 -1.89
N LYS A 64 10.07 14.18 -3.11
CA LYS A 64 9.81 15.01 -4.29
C LYS A 64 8.41 14.87 -4.84
N HIS A 65 7.85 13.68 -4.81
CA HIS A 65 6.62 13.35 -5.54
C HIS A 65 5.46 12.91 -4.65
N TYR A 66 5.76 12.33 -3.47
CA TYR A 66 4.75 11.77 -2.55
C TYR A 66 4.69 12.62 -1.27
N PRO A 67 3.80 13.57 -1.17
CA PRO A 67 3.86 14.55 -0.10
C PRO A 67 3.26 14.03 1.22
N LEU A 68 4.10 13.84 2.26
CA LEU A 68 3.67 13.75 3.67
C LEU A 68 3.66 15.13 4.37
N SER A 69 4.03 16.19 3.69
CA SER A 69 4.55 17.42 4.29
C SER A 69 3.57 18.32 5.03
N GLN A 70 2.27 18.02 5.08
CA GLN A 70 1.28 18.96 5.65
C GLN A 70 0.23 18.29 6.54
N VAL A 71 0.67 17.49 7.49
CA VAL A 71 -0.22 16.92 8.50
C VAL A 71 -0.47 17.94 9.61
N ASP A 72 -1.72 18.32 9.80
CA ASP A 72 -2.14 19.08 10.97
C ASP A 72 -2.09 18.17 12.22
N ILE A 73 -1.17 18.48 13.14
CA ILE A 73 -0.96 17.70 14.35
C ILE A 73 -2.20 17.67 15.24
N LYS A 74 -2.97 18.75 15.28
CA LYS A 74 -4.22 18.78 16.03
C LYS A 74 -5.23 17.77 15.46
N GLN A 75 -5.33 17.67 14.14
CA GLN A 75 -6.18 16.68 13.48
C GLN A 75 -5.64 15.26 13.67
N LEU A 76 -4.32 15.08 13.65
CA LEU A 76 -3.66 13.78 13.89
C LEU A 76 -3.97 13.26 15.30
N THR A 77 -3.87 14.11 16.32
CA THR A 77 -4.03 13.73 17.74
C THR A 77 -5.46 13.79 18.24
N ASN A 78 -6.40 14.34 17.46
CA ASN A 78 -7.82 14.23 17.78
C ASN A 78 -8.22 12.77 17.94
N LYS A 79 -9.17 12.51 18.88
CA LYS A 79 -9.62 11.15 19.16
C LYS A 79 -9.97 10.42 17.87
N PRO A 80 -9.26 9.35 17.53
CA PRO A 80 -9.48 8.63 16.28
C PRO A 80 -10.85 7.96 16.34
N THR A 81 -11.58 8.01 15.23
CA THR A 81 -12.82 7.27 15.08
C THR A 81 -12.51 6.01 14.28
N ILE A 82 -12.25 4.91 14.98
CA ILE A 82 -12.14 3.59 14.35
C ILE A 82 -13.57 3.15 14.03
N PRO A 83 -13.91 2.86 12.77
CA PRO A 83 -15.26 2.43 12.42
C PRO A 83 -15.59 1.09 13.08
N ASN A 84 -16.86 0.85 13.34
CA ASN A 84 -17.28 -0.46 13.81
C ASN A 84 -17.09 -1.52 12.69
N LYS A 85 -17.15 -2.81 13.08
CA LYS A 85 -16.83 -3.92 12.15
C LYS A 85 -17.72 -3.94 10.91
N LEU A 86 -19.02 -3.63 11.06
CA LEU A 86 -19.96 -3.61 9.94
C LEU A 86 -19.66 -2.45 9.00
N GLU A 87 -19.39 -1.28 9.52
CA GLU A 87 -19.02 -0.11 8.72
C GLU A 87 -17.70 -0.33 7.98
N ALA A 88 -16.69 -0.86 8.68
CA ALA A 88 -15.40 -1.21 8.08
C ALA A 88 -15.55 -2.22 6.95
N TRP A 89 -16.39 -3.24 7.16
CA TRP A 89 -16.70 -4.25 6.15
C TRP A 89 -17.42 -3.64 4.96
N LEU A 90 -18.51 -2.90 5.16
CA LEU A 90 -19.29 -2.27 4.08
C LEU A 90 -18.43 -1.33 3.22
N LYS A 91 -17.57 -0.54 3.84
CA LYS A 91 -16.67 0.40 3.15
C LYS A 91 -15.40 -0.23 2.57
N GLY A 92 -15.10 -1.50 2.90
CA GLY A 92 -13.86 -2.17 2.50
C GLY A 92 -12.61 -1.62 3.16
N LEU A 93 -12.71 -1.20 4.42
CA LEU A 93 -11.60 -0.59 5.15
C LEU A 93 -10.73 -1.61 5.92
N ASN A 94 -11.09 -2.90 5.88
CA ASN A 94 -10.34 -3.96 6.58
C ASN A 94 -8.91 -4.17 6.05
N HIS A 95 -8.56 -3.56 4.91
CA HIS A 95 -7.16 -3.49 4.45
C HIS A 95 -6.26 -2.68 5.38
N THR A 96 -6.84 -1.91 6.30
CA THR A 96 -6.15 -1.13 7.32
C THR A 96 -5.66 -2.10 8.41
N THR A 97 -4.45 -2.61 8.22
CA THR A 97 -3.92 -3.77 8.97
C THR A 97 -3.80 -3.52 10.47
N HIS A 98 -3.45 -2.30 10.90
CA HIS A 98 -3.31 -1.94 12.31
C HIS A 98 -4.62 -1.94 13.10
N TRP A 99 -5.80 -1.95 12.46
CA TRP A 99 -7.08 -2.12 13.15
C TRP A 99 -7.32 -3.54 13.66
N GLN A 100 -6.44 -4.48 13.31
CA GLN A 100 -6.41 -5.83 13.89
C GLN A 100 -5.72 -5.86 15.27
N ALA A 101 -5.10 -4.75 15.69
CA ALA A 101 -4.45 -4.61 16.99
C ALA A 101 -5.46 -4.75 18.14
N LYS A 102 -5.00 -5.29 19.27
CA LYS A 102 -5.80 -5.48 20.48
C LYS A 102 -5.22 -4.68 21.65
N LYS A 103 -6.04 -4.41 22.63
CA LYS A 103 -5.61 -3.79 23.90
C LYS A 103 -4.47 -4.61 24.54
N GLY A 104 -3.43 -3.92 24.99
CA GLY A 104 -2.26 -4.52 25.63
C GLY A 104 -1.16 -4.99 24.68
N GLN A 105 -1.46 -5.18 23.39
CA GLN A 105 -0.45 -5.62 22.42
C GLN A 105 0.60 -4.55 22.13
N LYS A 106 1.84 -5.00 21.96
CA LYS A 106 2.94 -4.22 21.40
C LYS A 106 2.95 -4.39 19.87
N VAL A 107 2.73 -3.29 19.16
CA VAL A 107 2.51 -3.30 17.69
C VAL A 107 3.57 -2.49 16.99
N LEU A 108 4.18 -3.09 15.96
CA LEU A 108 5.07 -2.41 15.03
C LEU A 108 4.34 -2.17 13.71
N ASP A 109 4.09 -0.90 13.36
CA ASP A 109 3.47 -0.52 12.10
C ASP A 109 4.52 0.00 11.12
N ILE A 110 4.71 -0.73 10.01
CA ILE A 110 5.69 -0.42 8.98
C ILE A 110 5.03 0.44 7.92
N GLY A 111 5.68 1.55 7.54
CA GLY A 111 5.09 2.57 6.69
C GLY A 111 4.06 3.40 7.45
N SER A 112 4.37 3.78 8.69
CA SER A 112 3.45 4.50 9.59
C SER A 112 3.08 5.91 9.11
N GLY A 113 3.73 6.42 8.09
CA GLY A 113 3.45 7.70 7.45
C GLY A 113 3.41 8.86 8.43
N SER A 114 2.27 9.51 8.52
CA SER A 114 2.02 10.59 9.48
C SER A 114 1.94 10.15 10.95
N GLY A 115 1.89 8.83 11.22
CA GLY A 115 1.69 8.27 12.55
C GLY A 115 0.22 8.14 12.99
N ARG A 116 -0.74 8.30 12.06
CA ARG A 116 -2.16 8.14 12.38
C ARG A 116 -2.48 6.75 12.93
N SER A 117 -1.92 5.71 12.33
CA SER A 117 -2.02 4.33 12.79
C SER A 117 -1.57 4.16 14.25
N LEU A 118 -0.47 4.82 14.63
CA LEU A 118 0.09 4.75 15.98
C LEU A 118 -0.84 5.41 17.00
N VAL A 119 -1.45 6.55 16.64
CA VAL A 119 -2.47 7.20 17.48
C VAL A 119 -3.67 6.29 17.66
N GLU A 120 -4.13 5.63 16.61
CA GLU A 120 -5.26 4.69 16.64
C GLU A 120 -4.96 3.46 17.50
N ILE A 121 -3.79 2.84 17.36
CA ILE A 121 -3.35 1.72 18.21
C ILE A 121 -3.28 2.14 19.68
N ASN A 122 -2.67 3.29 19.98
CA ASN A 122 -2.59 3.78 21.35
C ASN A 122 -3.97 4.08 21.93
N SER A 123 -4.93 4.57 21.13
CA SER A 123 -6.29 4.90 21.59
C SER A 123 -7.10 3.70 22.06
N ILE A 124 -6.79 2.51 21.56
CA ILE A 124 -7.42 1.25 22.00
C ILE A 124 -6.64 0.55 23.13
N GLY A 125 -5.58 1.20 23.65
CA GLY A 125 -4.75 0.67 24.73
C GLY A 125 -3.64 -0.28 24.29
N GLY A 126 -3.26 -0.28 23.01
CA GLY A 126 -2.05 -0.91 22.51
C GLY A 126 -0.81 -0.05 22.77
N LYS A 127 0.38 -0.59 22.53
CA LYS A 127 1.67 0.12 22.57
C LYS A 127 2.24 0.19 21.15
N ALA A 128 2.12 1.37 20.51
CA ALA A 128 2.47 1.56 19.10
C ALA A 128 3.92 1.99 18.88
N TYR A 129 4.55 1.37 17.90
CA TYR A 129 5.85 1.72 17.34
C TYR A 129 5.72 1.81 15.83
N GLY A 130 6.41 2.75 15.20
CA GLY A 130 6.33 2.96 13.76
C GLY A 130 7.69 2.91 13.07
N VAL A 131 7.69 2.51 11.82
CA VAL A 131 8.85 2.64 10.90
C VAL A 131 8.39 3.45 9.70
N GLU A 132 9.14 4.52 9.38
CA GLU A 132 8.80 5.39 8.25
C GLU A 132 10.08 5.92 7.59
N PRO A 133 10.30 5.68 6.29
CA PRO A 133 11.51 6.13 5.61
C PRO A 133 11.52 7.62 5.26
N ASP A 134 10.35 8.29 5.21
CA ASP A 134 10.30 9.74 4.96
C ASP A 134 10.70 10.52 6.23
N PRO A 135 11.80 11.28 6.20
CA PRO A 135 12.26 12.06 7.36
C PRO A 135 11.25 13.12 7.82
N THR A 136 10.30 13.53 7.00
CA THR A 136 9.18 14.39 7.39
C THR A 136 8.34 13.72 8.49
N GLY A 137 8.16 12.41 8.44
CA GLY A 137 7.50 11.61 9.47
C GLY A 137 8.15 11.76 10.86
N LYS A 138 9.48 11.89 10.93
CA LYS A 138 10.22 12.10 12.19
C LYS A 138 9.81 13.39 12.91
N SER A 139 9.66 14.47 12.15
CA SER A 139 9.25 15.78 12.71
C SER A 139 7.82 15.71 13.26
N ILE A 140 6.90 15.05 12.53
CA ILE A 140 5.52 14.86 12.93
C ILE A 140 5.46 13.98 14.20
N ALA A 141 6.14 12.85 14.19
CA ALA A 141 6.20 11.90 15.30
C ALA A 141 6.71 12.55 16.58
N LYS A 142 7.80 13.33 16.51
CA LYS A 142 8.35 14.07 17.65
C LYS A 142 7.31 15.03 18.26
N LYS A 143 6.61 15.80 17.44
CA LYS A 143 5.57 16.75 17.90
C LYS A 143 4.36 16.02 18.48
N ALA A 144 3.99 14.86 17.95
CA ALA A 144 2.88 14.03 18.42
C ALA A 144 3.28 13.05 19.54
N LYS A 145 4.53 13.05 20.00
CA LYS A 145 5.09 12.15 21.03
C LYS A 145 4.89 10.66 20.68
N LEU A 146 5.12 10.30 19.40
CA LEU A 146 5.01 8.94 18.89
C LEU A 146 6.40 8.29 18.77
N ASN A 147 6.46 6.98 18.97
CA ASN A 147 7.69 6.19 18.80
C ASN A 147 7.85 5.81 17.33
N VAL A 148 8.63 6.57 16.57
CA VAL A 148 8.89 6.31 15.14
C VAL A 148 10.38 6.23 14.87
N PHE A 149 10.80 5.13 14.27
CA PHE A 149 12.12 4.97 13.66
C PHE A 149 12.09 5.49 12.22
N THR A 150 13.06 6.34 11.86
CA THR A 150 13.17 6.84 10.49
C THR A 150 14.14 5.97 9.71
N GLY A 151 13.63 5.20 8.76
CA GLY A 151 14.38 4.22 7.98
C GLY A 151 13.48 3.07 7.53
N PHE A 152 14.10 1.96 7.19
CA PHE A 152 13.43 0.74 6.73
C PHE A 152 13.38 -0.31 7.84
N ILE A 153 12.49 -1.30 7.70
CA ILE A 153 12.43 -2.43 8.65
C ILE A 153 13.74 -3.24 8.64
N GLN A 154 14.44 -3.28 7.51
CA GLN A 154 15.73 -3.96 7.35
C GLN A 154 16.88 -3.28 8.14
N ASP A 155 16.70 -2.02 8.57
CA ASP A 155 17.68 -1.29 9.39
C ASP A 155 17.63 -1.71 10.87
N ASN A 156 16.90 -2.78 11.21
CA ASN A 156 16.71 -3.29 12.57
C ASN A 156 16.18 -2.24 13.56
N PRO A 157 15.03 -1.59 13.29
CA PRO A 157 14.45 -0.62 14.21
C PRO A 157 14.16 -1.24 15.58
N PHE A 158 14.34 -0.45 16.66
CA PHE A 158 14.07 -0.90 18.02
C PHE A 158 14.73 -2.24 18.35
N PRO A 159 16.07 -2.34 18.35
CA PRO A 159 16.81 -3.61 18.41
C PRO A 159 16.42 -4.52 19.58
N ASP A 160 16.10 -3.92 20.74
CA ASP A 160 15.76 -4.64 21.99
C ASP A 160 14.26 -4.88 22.15
N GLN A 161 13.45 -4.67 21.10
CA GLN A 161 12.00 -4.82 21.15
C GLN A 161 11.53 -5.96 20.27
N MET A 162 10.63 -6.79 20.83
CA MET A 162 9.83 -7.76 20.09
C MET A 162 8.37 -7.35 20.14
N PHE A 163 7.58 -7.78 19.16
CA PHE A 163 6.22 -7.30 18.95
C PHE A 163 5.23 -8.45 18.82
N ASP A 164 4.06 -8.29 19.47
CA ASP A 164 2.93 -9.23 19.35
C ASP A 164 2.31 -9.16 17.95
N LEU A 165 2.42 -8.00 17.32
CA LEU A 165 1.85 -7.76 16.00
C LEU A 165 2.76 -6.84 15.18
N VAL A 166 3.10 -7.29 13.97
CA VAL A 166 3.77 -6.47 12.94
C VAL A 166 2.77 -6.21 11.82
N THR A 167 2.53 -4.95 11.50
CA THR A 167 1.56 -4.55 10.46
C THR A 167 2.23 -3.77 9.34
N ALA A 168 1.74 -3.95 8.12
CA ALA A 168 2.11 -3.11 6.99
C ALA A 168 0.92 -3.01 6.01
N SER A 169 0.40 -1.80 5.83
CA SER A 169 -0.74 -1.54 4.96
C SER A 169 -0.28 -0.82 3.71
N GLN A 170 -0.32 -1.50 2.56
CA GLN A 170 0.13 -0.95 1.25
C GLN A 170 1.60 -0.50 1.30
N VAL A 171 2.49 -1.39 1.75
CA VAL A 171 3.94 -1.12 1.88
C VAL A 171 4.79 -2.17 1.17
N LEU A 172 4.44 -3.47 1.27
CA LEU A 172 5.26 -4.56 0.73
C LEU A 172 5.48 -4.43 -0.79
N GLU A 173 4.50 -3.90 -1.51
CA GLU A 173 4.59 -3.65 -2.95
C GLU A 173 5.62 -2.60 -3.34
N HIS A 174 6.00 -1.74 -2.40
CA HIS A 174 6.98 -0.69 -2.60
C HIS A 174 8.42 -1.13 -2.29
N ASP A 175 8.60 -2.22 -1.55
CA ASP A 175 9.92 -2.70 -1.17
C ASP A 175 10.63 -3.36 -2.36
N PRO A 176 11.88 -2.99 -2.69
CA PRO A 176 12.64 -3.62 -3.79
C PRO A 176 12.86 -5.13 -3.60
N ASP A 177 12.94 -5.61 -2.35
CA ASP A 177 13.10 -7.02 -2.00
C ASP A 177 12.07 -7.49 -0.96
N PRO A 178 10.88 -7.94 -1.40
CA PRO A 178 9.84 -8.43 -0.51
C PRO A 178 10.26 -9.58 0.41
N ASN A 179 11.26 -10.35 0.01
CA ASN A 179 11.76 -11.45 0.84
C ASN A 179 12.56 -10.93 2.03
N SER A 180 13.47 -9.99 1.80
CA SER A 180 14.22 -9.30 2.84
C SER A 180 13.28 -8.54 3.79
N PHE A 181 12.23 -7.88 3.26
CA PHE A 181 11.20 -7.22 4.05
C PHE A 181 10.52 -8.18 5.03
N VAL A 182 10.00 -9.32 4.53
CA VAL A 182 9.31 -10.31 5.37
C VAL A 182 10.25 -10.93 6.39
N SER A 183 11.49 -11.24 6.00
CA SER A 183 12.52 -11.74 6.93
C SER A 183 12.80 -10.73 8.06
N ALA A 184 12.89 -9.44 7.75
CA ALA A 184 13.08 -8.40 8.75
C ALA A 184 11.85 -8.27 9.70
N CYS A 185 10.63 -8.45 9.18
CA CYS A 185 9.43 -8.53 10.02
C CYS A 185 9.49 -9.69 11.02
N ILE A 186 9.94 -10.88 10.58
CA ILE A 186 10.08 -12.06 11.43
C ILE A 186 11.05 -11.80 12.57
N ASN A 187 12.17 -11.13 12.31
CA ASN A 187 13.18 -10.80 13.31
C ASN A 187 12.66 -9.84 14.41
N LYS A 188 11.50 -9.23 14.19
CA LYS A 188 10.83 -8.35 15.15
C LYS A 188 9.61 -9.00 15.82
N LEU A 189 9.28 -10.23 15.45
CA LEU A 189 8.08 -10.88 15.90
C LEU A 189 8.33 -11.68 17.19
N ASP A 190 7.51 -11.47 18.21
CA ASP A 190 7.51 -12.31 19.40
C ASP A 190 7.09 -13.75 19.06
N LYS A 191 7.36 -14.71 19.95
CA LYS A 191 7.15 -16.15 19.73
C LYS A 191 5.76 -16.52 19.21
N ASN A 192 4.71 -15.86 19.70
CA ASN A 192 3.31 -16.05 19.30
C ASN A 192 2.77 -14.88 18.48
N GLY A 193 3.65 -14.05 17.96
CA GLY A 193 3.28 -12.86 17.23
C GLY A 193 2.78 -13.17 15.83
N GLN A 194 2.13 -12.18 15.23
CA GLN A 194 1.56 -12.26 13.88
C GLN A 194 2.07 -11.12 13.01
N ILE A 195 2.18 -11.41 11.70
CA ILE A 195 2.43 -10.39 10.69
C ILE A 195 1.15 -10.23 9.88
N ILE A 196 0.63 -9.00 9.77
CA ILE A 196 -0.55 -8.71 8.96
C ILE A 196 -0.16 -7.71 7.87
N LEU A 197 -0.31 -8.14 6.63
CA LEU A 197 0.06 -7.35 5.45
C LEU A 197 -1.16 -7.11 4.56
N SER A 198 -1.27 -5.91 3.98
CA SER A 198 -2.16 -5.67 2.86
C SER A 198 -1.40 -5.03 1.70
N PHE A 199 -1.70 -5.45 0.48
CA PHE A 199 -1.06 -4.97 -0.76
C PHE A 199 -1.92 -5.35 -1.98
N PRO A 200 -1.71 -4.72 -3.17
CA PRO A 200 -2.54 -4.97 -4.34
C PRO A 200 -2.59 -6.43 -4.80
N ASN A 201 -3.77 -6.86 -5.24
CA ASN A 201 -4.02 -8.21 -5.74
C ASN A 201 -3.89 -8.25 -7.27
N LEU A 202 -2.84 -8.89 -7.78
CA LEU A 202 -2.66 -9.02 -9.23
C LEU A 202 -3.74 -9.89 -9.91
N ASN A 203 -4.51 -10.68 -9.13
CA ASN A 203 -5.66 -11.45 -9.60
C ASN A 203 -6.99 -10.69 -9.51
N ALA A 204 -6.99 -9.41 -9.12
CA ALA A 204 -8.20 -8.61 -8.97
C ALA A 204 -9.03 -8.57 -10.26
N PHE A 205 -10.36 -8.63 -10.11
CA PHE A 205 -11.29 -8.47 -11.22
C PHE A 205 -11.08 -7.15 -11.96
N THR A 206 -10.90 -6.07 -11.22
CA THR A 206 -10.65 -4.72 -11.77
C THR A 206 -9.37 -4.66 -12.60
N ARG A 207 -8.32 -5.40 -12.23
CA ARG A 207 -7.10 -5.50 -13.03
C ARG A 207 -7.37 -6.13 -14.40
N HIS A 208 -8.19 -7.17 -14.46
CA HIS A 208 -8.56 -7.82 -15.72
C HIS A 208 -9.46 -6.90 -16.56
N LEU A 209 -10.37 -6.17 -15.93
CA LEU A 209 -11.29 -5.26 -16.61
C LEU A 209 -10.56 -4.03 -17.16
N PHE A 210 -9.74 -3.36 -16.34
CA PHE A 210 -9.10 -2.08 -16.69
C PHE A 210 -7.70 -2.21 -17.31
N GLN A 211 -7.12 -3.40 -17.25
CA GLN A 211 -5.83 -3.73 -17.89
C GLN A 211 -4.73 -2.67 -17.63
N LYS A 212 -4.25 -1.96 -18.67
CA LYS A 212 -3.23 -0.90 -18.53
C LYS A 212 -3.69 0.29 -17.69
N ARG A 213 -4.99 0.47 -17.51
CA ARG A 213 -5.58 1.59 -16.75
C ARG A 213 -5.95 1.22 -15.33
N TRP A 214 -5.56 0.04 -14.85
CA TRP A 214 -5.79 -0.35 -13.46
C TRP A 214 -5.04 0.56 -12.50
N ILE A 215 -5.74 1.17 -11.54
CA ILE A 215 -5.17 2.21 -10.66
C ILE A 215 -4.04 1.69 -9.78
N HIS A 216 -3.99 0.39 -9.49
CA HIS A 216 -2.95 -0.16 -8.63
C HIS A 216 -1.62 -0.46 -9.35
N TRP A 217 -1.50 -0.20 -10.66
CA TRP A 217 -0.17 -0.19 -11.27
C TRP A 217 0.72 0.84 -10.61
N HIS A 218 0.24 2.05 -10.38
CA HIS A 218 0.88 3.13 -9.64
C HIS A 218 2.41 3.16 -9.81
N VAL A 219 2.85 3.06 -11.05
CA VAL A 219 4.27 3.13 -11.39
C VAL A 219 4.81 4.56 -11.22
N PRO A 220 6.05 4.73 -10.78
CA PRO A 220 7.03 3.70 -10.43
C PRO A 220 7.00 3.27 -8.96
N TYR A 221 6.01 3.67 -8.17
CA TYR A 221 5.95 3.46 -6.73
C TYR A 221 5.71 1.99 -6.38
N HIS A 222 4.76 1.32 -7.06
CA HIS A 222 4.52 -0.10 -6.89
C HIS A 222 5.54 -0.89 -7.71
N LEU A 223 6.46 -1.54 -7.02
CA LEU A 223 7.53 -2.33 -7.61
C LEU A 223 7.13 -3.80 -7.81
N ASN A 224 6.24 -4.30 -6.96
CA ASN A 224 5.88 -5.71 -6.91
C ASN A 224 4.37 -5.91 -6.91
N PHE A 225 3.93 -7.00 -7.56
CA PHE A 225 2.52 -7.39 -7.60
C PHE A 225 2.39 -8.88 -7.28
N PHE A 226 1.44 -9.20 -6.43
CA PHE A 226 1.33 -10.54 -5.86
C PHE A 226 0.06 -11.26 -6.31
N THR A 227 0.21 -12.55 -6.64
CA THR A 227 -0.88 -13.50 -6.79
C THR A 227 -0.96 -14.40 -5.55
N LYS A 228 -2.06 -15.12 -5.36
CA LYS A 228 -2.17 -16.14 -4.31
C LYS A 228 -1.00 -17.13 -4.32
N LYS A 229 -0.53 -17.55 -5.51
CA LYS A 229 0.59 -18.48 -5.67
C LYS A 229 1.90 -17.86 -5.22
N SER A 230 2.19 -16.62 -5.58
CA SER A 230 3.43 -15.95 -5.18
C SER A 230 3.46 -15.61 -3.69
N ILE A 231 2.30 -15.32 -3.06
CA ILE A 231 2.20 -15.15 -1.59
C ILE A 231 2.54 -16.46 -0.87
N LYS A 232 1.97 -17.60 -1.34
CA LYS A 232 2.30 -18.91 -0.76
C LYS A 232 3.80 -19.23 -0.87
N LEU A 233 4.44 -18.88 -1.98
CA LEU A 233 5.89 -19.06 -2.15
C LEU A 233 6.68 -18.15 -1.22
N LEU A 234 6.28 -16.88 -1.05
CA LEU A 234 6.92 -15.94 -0.14
C LEU A 234 6.84 -16.44 1.31
N ALA A 235 5.67 -16.90 1.75
CA ALA A 235 5.47 -17.47 3.08
C ALA A 235 6.35 -18.73 3.28
N LYS A 236 6.31 -19.67 2.33
CA LYS A 236 7.11 -20.91 2.38
C LYS A 236 8.62 -20.61 2.47
N LYS A 237 9.11 -19.66 1.66
CA LYS A 237 10.53 -19.29 1.63
C LYS A 237 11.01 -18.70 2.97
N ASN A 238 10.12 -18.08 3.73
CA ASN A 238 10.38 -17.48 5.03
C ASN A 238 9.95 -18.37 6.21
N ASN A 239 9.65 -19.65 5.97
CA ASN A 239 9.18 -20.60 7.00
C ASN A 239 7.95 -20.07 7.79
N LEU A 240 7.01 -19.44 7.08
CA LEU A 240 5.77 -18.91 7.65
C LEU A 240 4.56 -19.74 7.23
N ARG A 241 3.60 -19.84 8.14
CA ARG A 241 2.25 -20.34 7.90
C ARG A 241 1.32 -19.18 7.55
N ILE A 242 0.50 -19.35 6.52
CA ILE A 242 -0.60 -18.42 6.20
C ILE A 242 -1.78 -18.82 7.08
N LYS A 243 -2.08 -18.01 8.10
CA LYS A 243 -3.24 -18.20 8.96
C LYS A 243 -4.53 -17.77 8.27
N ASN A 244 -4.49 -16.64 7.59
CA ASN A 244 -5.63 -16.11 6.85
C ASN A 244 -5.17 -15.44 5.55
N LEU A 245 -5.97 -15.62 4.50
CA LEU A 245 -5.76 -15.00 3.19
C LEU A 245 -7.11 -14.64 2.58
N THR A 246 -7.41 -13.35 2.57
CA THR A 246 -8.65 -12.79 2.03
C THR A 246 -8.34 -11.65 1.09
N THR A 247 -9.36 -11.15 0.41
CA THR A 247 -9.25 -9.89 -0.33
C THR A 247 -10.19 -8.83 0.24
N VAL A 248 -9.82 -7.58 0.03
CA VAL A 248 -10.57 -6.41 0.47
C VAL A 248 -10.48 -5.33 -0.59
N THR A 249 -11.62 -4.81 -1.00
CA THR A 249 -11.71 -3.70 -1.96
C THR A 249 -12.28 -2.45 -1.27
N PRO A 250 -11.46 -1.44 -0.95
CA PRO A 250 -11.97 -0.14 -0.54
C PRO A 250 -12.90 0.44 -1.59
N ASN A 251 -14.12 0.81 -1.21
CA ASN A 251 -15.10 1.35 -2.16
C ASN A 251 -14.57 2.60 -2.86
N LEU A 252 -13.86 3.45 -2.11
CA LEU A 252 -13.21 4.64 -2.67
C LEU A 252 -12.28 4.31 -3.84
N TRP A 253 -11.54 3.20 -3.79
CA TRP A 253 -10.63 2.84 -4.89
C TRP A 253 -11.38 2.48 -6.17
N THR A 254 -12.49 1.76 -6.06
CA THR A 254 -13.34 1.48 -7.22
C THR A 254 -13.93 2.78 -7.80
N VAL A 255 -14.37 3.70 -6.94
CA VAL A 255 -14.86 5.02 -7.38
C VAL A 255 -13.76 5.80 -8.08
N LEU A 256 -12.56 5.89 -7.49
CA LEU A 256 -11.41 6.56 -8.09
C LEU A 256 -10.99 5.92 -9.43
N GLN A 257 -11.06 4.58 -9.52
CA GLN A 257 -10.82 3.87 -10.79
C GLN A 257 -11.80 4.34 -11.88
N LEU A 258 -13.08 4.37 -11.57
CA LEU A 258 -14.12 4.83 -12.53
C LEU A 258 -13.95 6.30 -12.88
N GLN A 259 -13.69 7.15 -11.90
CA GLN A 259 -13.43 8.59 -12.11
C GLN A 259 -12.18 8.81 -12.98
N SER A 260 -11.11 8.02 -12.80
CA SER A 260 -9.90 8.10 -13.63
C SER A 260 -10.15 7.71 -15.09
N ILE A 261 -11.12 6.81 -15.33
CA ILE A 261 -11.56 6.47 -16.69
C ILE A 261 -12.30 7.64 -17.33
N LEU A 262 -13.20 8.28 -16.59
CA LEU A 262 -14.02 9.41 -17.09
C LEU A 262 -13.18 10.66 -17.39
N ILE A 263 -12.23 10.99 -16.52
CA ILE A 263 -11.38 12.18 -16.69
C ILE A 263 -10.28 11.94 -17.73
N GLY A 264 -9.87 10.68 -17.92
CA GLY A 264 -8.74 10.31 -18.75
C GLY A 264 -7.40 10.39 -17.99
N LEU A 265 -6.36 9.90 -18.65
CA LEU A 265 -5.00 9.93 -18.09
C LEU A 265 -4.35 11.31 -18.34
N PRO A 266 -3.62 11.87 -17.37
CA PRO A 266 -2.83 13.06 -17.58
C PRO A 266 -1.69 12.77 -18.58
N LYS A 267 -1.10 13.81 -19.16
CA LYS A 267 0.15 13.66 -19.92
C LYS A 267 1.28 13.22 -18.97
N GLU A 268 2.24 12.45 -19.51
CA GLU A 268 3.44 12.07 -18.74
C GLU A 268 4.11 13.30 -18.10
N GLY A 269 4.41 13.21 -16.81
CA GLY A 269 4.97 14.30 -16.03
C GLY A 269 3.96 15.32 -15.51
N ALA A 270 2.68 15.19 -15.85
CA ALA A 270 1.62 16.05 -15.30
C ALA A 270 0.96 15.39 -14.08
N LYS A 271 0.58 16.22 -13.10
CA LYS A 271 -0.17 15.79 -11.93
C LYS A 271 -1.64 15.57 -12.26
N ASN A 272 -2.23 14.52 -11.71
CA ASN A 272 -3.64 14.20 -11.89
C ASN A 272 -4.49 14.87 -10.79
N PRO A 273 -5.47 15.70 -11.14
CA PRO A 273 -6.28 16.42 -10.15
C PRO A 273 -7.22 15.54 -9.32
N LEU A 274 -7.44 14.29 -9.72
CA LEU A 274 -8.19 13.30 -8.90
C LEU A 274 -7.46 12.91 -7.63
N TRP A 275 -6.13 12.88 -7.70
CA TRP A 275 -5.31 12.50 -6.56
C TRP A 275 -4.94 13.76 -5.79
N PRO A 276 -5.63 14.06 -4.68
CA PRO A 276 -5.25 15.20 -3.87
C PRO A 276 -3.80 15.00 -3.46
N GLN A 277 -2.97 15.96 -3.80
CA GLN A 277 -1.68 16.10 -3.14
C GLN A 277 -2.01 16.17 -1.68
N ALA A 278 -1.47 15.25 -0.87
CA ALA A 278 -1.79 15.16 0.53
C ALA A 278 -2.00 16.56 1.10
N ILE A 279 -3.28 16.85 1.34
CA ILE A 279 -3.81 17.99 2.08
C ILE A 279 -2.95 19.27 1.98
N THR A 280 -2.77 19.81 0.80
CA THR A 280 -2.44 21.23 0.66
C THR A 280 -3.74 21.97 0.52
N LYS A 281 -3.92 23.01 1.33
CA LYS A 281 -4.86 24.10 1.06
C LYS A 281 -4.44 24.75 -0.26
N SER A 282 -4.58 24.07 -1.38
CA SER A 282 -4.18 24.58 -2.68
C SER A 282 -5.32 25.39 -3.26
N LYS A 283 -4.94 26.55 -3.78
CA LYS A 283 -5.78 27.49 -4.55
C LYS A 283 -6.74 26.72 -5.46
N LYS A 284 -8.00 27.20 -5.51
CA LYS A 284 -9.07 26.70 -6.38
C LYS A 284 -8.53 26.47 -7.80
N PRO A 285 -8.72 25.29 -8.41
CA PRO A 285 -8.37 25.10 -9.80
C PRO A 285 -9.23 26.00 -10.68
N SER A 286 -8.60 26.72 -11.58
CA SER A 286 -9.28 27.54 -12.60
C SER A 286 -9.74 26.65 -13.74
N SER A 287 -10.96 26.90 -14.25
CA SER A 287 -11.55 26.46 -15.53
C SER A 287 -12.52 25.24 -15.50
N ASN A 288 -13.10 24.90 -16.65
CA ASN A 288 -14.20 23.95 -16.88
C ASN A 288 -14.01 22.54 -16.29
N HIS A 289 -12.79 22.07 -16.08
CA HIS A 289 -12.48 20.83 -15.33
C HIS A 289 -12.94 20.92 -13.85
N SER A 290 -13.12 22.12 -13.30
CA SER A 290 -13.52 22.30 -11.90
C SER A 290 -14.96 21.86 -11.64
N LYS A 291 -15.88 22.05 -12.59
CA LYS A 291 -17.29 21.65 -12.44
C LYS A 291 -17.45 20.14 -12.42
N LEU A 292 -16.80 19.45 -13.37
CA LEU A 292 -16.80 17.98 -13.43
C LEU A 292 -16.14 17.38 -12.19
N LEU A 293 -14.99 17.88 -11.75
CA LEU A 293 -14.31 17.42 -10.54
C LEU A 293 -15.15 17.64 -9.27
N ASN A 294 -15.83 18.79 -9.15
CA ASN A 294 -16.71 19.05 -8.02
C ASN A 294 -17.93 18.12 -8.03
N PHE A 295 -18.52 17.88 -9.19
CA PHE A 295 -19.61 16.91 -9.36
C PHE A 295 -19.15 15.50 -8.96
N LEU A 296 -18.01 15.02 -9.47
CA LEU A 296 -17.46 13.71 -9.14
C LEU A 296 -17.17 13.55 -7.64
N ARG A 297 -16.63 14.59 -7.00
CA ARG A 297 -16.42 14.61 -5.54
C ARG A 297 -17.71 14.54 -4.76
N SER A 298 -18.75 15.26 -5.18
CA SER A 298 -20.07 15.22 -4.55
C SER A 298 -20.74 13.85 -4.72
N ALA A 299 -20.59 13.22 -5.89
CA ALA A 299 -21.14 11.91 -6.19
C ALA A 299 -20.39 10.76 -5.52
N THR A 300 -19.16 10.99 -5.02
CA THR A 300 -18.30 9.92 -4.47
C THR A 300 -19.01 9.11 -3.37
N LYS A 301 -19.63 9.74 -2.39
CA LYS A 301 -20.31 9.04 -1.29
C LYS A 301 -21.44 8.14 -1.75
N ILE A 302 -22.24 8.61 -2.72
CA ILE A 302 -23.34 7.83 -3.32
C ILE A 302 -22.76 6.64 -4.06
N ALA A 303 -21.75 6.89 -4.90
CA ALA A 303 -21.06 5.84 -5.66
C ALA A 303 -20.45 4.77 -4.75
N GLU A 304 -19.78 5.18 -3.65
CA GLU A 304 -19.24 4.24 -2.66
C GLU A 304 -20.32 3.33 -2.05
N THR A 305 -21.52 3.86 -1.83
CA THR A 305 -22.64 3.07 -1.29
C THR A 305 -23.15 2.07 -2.31
N VAL A 306 -23.30 2.47 -3.56
CA VAL A 306 -23.80 1.62 -4.66
C VAL A 306 -22.86 0.45 -4.94
N ILE A 307 -21.55 0.70 -4.96
CA ILE A 307 -20.55 -0.35 -5.27
C ILE A 307 -20.21 -1.23 -4.06
N ALA A 308 -20.71 -0.93 -2.86
CA ALA A 308 -20.34 -1.66 -1.65
C ALA A 308 -20.61 -3.16 -1.78
N ILE A 309 -21.82 -3.56 -2.14
CA ILE A 309 -22.19 -4.98 -2.23
C ILE A 309 -21.44 -5.70 -3.36
N PRO A 310 -21.38 -5.18 -4.61
CA PRO A 310 -20.52 -5.76 -5.65
C PRO A 310 -19.08 -6.01 -5.20
N ASN A 311 -18.45 -5.03 -4.54
CA ASN A 311 -17.09 -5.18 -4.04
C ASN A 311 -16.98 -6.30 -2.99
N ARG A 312 -17.96 -6.41 -2.05
CA ARG A 312 -17.96 -7.48 -1.04
C ARG A 312 -18.10 -8.88 -1.67
N ILE A 313 -18.88 -9.01 -2.73
CA ILE A 313 -18.97 -10.26 -3.49
C ILE A 313 -17.62 -10.61 -4.12
N LEU A 314 -16.98 -9.67 -4.79
CA LEU A 314 -15.64 -9.87 -5.36
C LEU A 314 -14.61 -10.24 -4.30
N ASP A 315 -14.66 -9.60 -3.13
CA ASP A 315 -13.76 -9.93 -2.01
C ASP A 315 -13.92 -11.38 -1.54
N GLN A 316 -15.13 -11.88 -1.40
CA GLN A 316 -15.39 -13.28 -1.03
C GLN A 316 -14.88 -14.28 -2.06
N LEU A 317 -14.91 -13.91 -3.34
CA LEU A 317 -14.37 -14.71 -4.45
C LEU A 317 -12.85 -14.63 -4.59
N LEU A 318 -12.15 -13.90 -3.71
CA LEU A 318 -10.72 -13.59 -3.80
C LEU A 318 -10.34 -12.82 -5.07
N LEU A 319 -11.28 -12.05 -5.61
CA LEU A 319 -11.13 -11.18 -6.77
C LEU A 319 -11.10 -9.69 -6.43
N GLY A 320 -11.08 -9.36 -5.14
CA GLY A 320 -10.97 -7.99 -4.66
C GLY A 320 -9.60 -7.36 -4.92
N ASP A 321 -9.50 -6.05 -4.79
CA ASP A 321 -8.35 -5.24 -5.23
C ASP A 321 -7.08 -5.40 -4.38
N SER A 322 -7.22 -5.73 -3.09
CA SER A 322 -6.07 -5.93 -2.20
C SER A 322 -6.14 -7.28 -1.50
N TRP A 323 -4.99 -7.89 -1.36
CA TRP A 323 -4.79 -8.98 -0.42
C TRP A 323 -4.77 -8.45 1.01
N LEU A 324 -5.34 -9.22 1.93
CA LEU A 324 -5.14 -9.12 3.37
C LEU A 324 -4.64 -10.47 3.86
N VAL A 325 -3.42 -10.50 4.34
CA VAL A 325 -2.68 -11.72 4.67
C VAL A 325 -2.27 -11.69 6.13
N THR A 326 -2.60 -12.72 6.88
CA THR A 326 -2.08 -12.96 8.23
C THR A 326 -1.09 -14.12 8.20
N LEU A 327 0.12 -13.87 8.66
CA LEU A 327 1.23 -14.82 8.69
C LEU A 327 1.64 -15.08 10.14
N GLU A 328 2.03 -16.33 10.41
CA GLU A 328 2.57 -16.77 11.69
C GLU A 328 3.82 -17.63 11.46
N GLN A 329 4.72 -17.69 12.43
CA GLN A 329 5.83 -18.63 12.40
C GLN A 329 5.28 -20.06 12.44
N ASN A 330 5.90 -20.99 11.70
CA ASN A 330 5.59 -22.39 11.86
C ASN A 330 5.98 -22.82 13.27
N GLU A 331 5.13 -23.59 13.92
CA GLU A 331 5.49 -24.30 15.14
C GLU A 331 6.67 -25.22 14.85
N LYS A 332 7.71 -25.15 15.69
CA LYS A 332 8.88 -26.04 15.61
C LYS A 332 8.52 -27.44 16.04
#